data_f51604db00098d5b25aae1e4ab1ef4c2
#
_entry.id   f51604db00098d5b25aae1e4ab1ef4c2
#
_cell.length_a   1.000
_cell.length_b   1.000
_cell.length_c   1.000
_cell.angle_alpha   90.00
_cell.angle_beta   90.00
_cell.angle_gamma   90.00
#
_symmetry.space_group_name_H-M   'P 1'
#
loop_
_entity.id
_entity.type
_entity.pdbx_description
1 polymer ?
#
loop_
_entity_poly.entity_id
_entity_poly.type
_entity_poly.pdbx_seq_one_letter_code
_entity_poly.pdbx_strand_id
1 'polypeptide(L)'
;MNSTLPAEGPILAIDPGREKCGVAVVDLDTQVLHREIVPSREIAEAASRLVDAYHVTQLVVGDRTAAKDVCRALAAAQIRLVPRMVDEHRSSEQARRRFFQENPPRGWRRLLPVTLLTPDRPYDDLVAVMLAERYLASKT
;
A
#
# COMPACT_ATOMS: atom_id res chain seq x y z
N MET A 1 -4.85 -5.43 33.09
CA MET A 1 -4.25 -5.40 32.53
C MET A 1 -3.54 -5.12 31.92
N ASN A 2 -3.43 -4.87 31.96
CA ASN A 2 -2.79 -4.50 31.30
C ASN A 2 -2.03 -4.88 30.58
N SER A 3 -2.25 -4.85 30.05
CA SER A 3 -1.55 -5.42 28.95
C SER A 3 -0.26 -4.70 28.67
N THR A 4 0.85 -5.41 28.71
CA THR A 4 2.15 -4.85 28.38
C THR A 4 2.38 -4.80 26.86
N LEU A 5 1.50 -5.43 26.05
CA LEU A 5 1.61 -5.39 24.59
C LEU A 5 1.01 -4.09 24.09
N PRO A 6 1.70 -3.41 23.16
CA PRO A 6 1.07 -2.25 22.54
C PRO A 6 -0.19 -2.68 21.79
N ALA A 7 -1.22 -1.87 21.85
CA ALA A 7 -2.41 -2.14 21.08
C ALA A 7 -2.05 -2.19 19.60
N GLU A 8 -2.51 -3.21 18.89
CA GLU A 8 -2.32 -3.25 17.46
C GLU A 8 -3.10 -2.10 16.84
N GLY A 9 -2.44 -1.38 15.98
CA GLY A 9 -3.01 -0.23 15.32
C GLY A 9 -2.97 -0.38 13.80
N PRO A 10 -3.17 0.72 13.10
CA PRO A 10 -3.19 0.69 11.64
C PRO A 10 -1.90 0.19 11.02
N ILE A 11 -2.01 -0.26 9.79
CA ILE A 11 -0.91 -0.76 8.98
C ILE A 11 -0.58 0.27 7.92
N LEU A 12 0.72 0.56 7.75
CA LEU A 12 1.20 1.31 6.59
C LEU A 12 1.69 0.29 5.57
N ALA A 13 1.09 0.30 4.40
CA ALA A 13 1.49 -0.56 3.29
C ALA A 13 2.12 0.28 2.19
N ILE A 14 3.20 -0.22 1.61
CA ILE A 14 3.95 0.45 0.56
C ILE A 14 4.09 -0.48 -0.64
N ASP A 15 3.67 0.01 -1.81
CA ASP A 15 3.96 -0.61 -3.09
C ASP A 15 5.22 0.06 -3.63
N PRO A 16 6.39 -0.60 -3.55
CA PRO A 16 7.64 0.04 -3.92
C PRO A 16 7.80 0.16 -5.44
N GLY A 17 8.29 1.30 -5.89
CA GLY A 17 8.59 1.53 -7.29
C GLY A 17 9.86 2.34 -7.43
N ARG A 18 10.43 2.38 -8.65
CA ARG A 18 11.65 3.13 -8.90
C ARG A 18 11.42 4.63 -8.87
N GLU A 19 10.34 5.09 -9.47
CA GLU A 19 10.06 6.51 -9.59
C GLU A 19 9.01 6.97 -8.60
N LYS A 20 8.05 6.13 -8.31
CA LYS A 20 6.96 6.44 -7.40
C LYS A 20 6.57 5.21 -6.60
N CYS A 21 6.04 5.46 -5.42
CA CYS A 21 5.53 4.42 -4.54
C CYS A 21 4.06 4.69 -4.25
N GLY A 22 3.27 3.64 -4.17
CA GLY A 22 1.94 3.73 -3.61
C GLY A 22 2.02 3.53 -2.11
N VAL A 23 1.26 4.30 -1.34
CA VAL A 23 1.18 4.12 0.10
C VAL A 23 -0.27 4.12 0.54
N ALA A 24 -0.56 3.33 1.56
CA ALA A 24 -1.90 3.28 2.14
C ALA A 24 -1.80 3.02 3.62
N VAL A 25 -2.69 3.65 4.38
CA VAL A 25 -2.87 3.34 5.80
C VAL A 25 -4.23 2.65 5.93
N VAL A 26 -4.22 1.45 6.47
CA VAL A 26 -5.41 0.61 6.58
C VAL A 26 -5.53 0.14 8.01
N ASP A 27 -6.73 0.25 8.59
CA ASP A 27 -6.93 -0.25 9.96
C ASP A 27 -7.16 -1.77 9.96
N LEU A 28 -7.28 -2.33 11.14
CA LEU A 28 -7.42 -3.78 11.28
C LEU A 28 -8.75 -4.32 10.77
N ASP A 29 -9.72 -3.45 10.54
CA ASP A 29 -11.01 -3.80 9.94
C ASP A 29 -11.02 -3.58 8.42
N THR A 30 -9.85 -3.41 7.84
CA THR A 30 -9.62 -3.16 6.41
C THR A 30 -10.19 -1.85 5.89
N GLN A 31 -10.48 -0.90 6.78
CA GLN A 31 -10.88 0.44 6.37
C GLN A 31 -9.67 1.22 5.91
N VAL A 32 -9.77 1.83 4.75
CA VAL A 32 -8.68 2.67 4.20
C VAL A 32 -8.76 4.04 4.86
N LEU A 33 -7.76 4.35 5.69
CA LEU A 33 -7.70 5.63 6.38
C LEU A 33 -7.03 6.71 5.53
N HIS A 34 -6.11 6.29 4.67
CA HIS A 34 -5.38 7.20 3.80
C HIS A 34 -4.75 6.41 2.65
N ARG A 35 -4.68 7.02 1.48
CA ARG A 35 -3.89 6.48 0.37
C ARG A 35 -3.37 7.61 -0.49
N GLU A 36 -2.16 7.45 -1.01
CA GLU A 36 -1.57 8.42 -1.91
C GLU A 36 -0.45 7.77 -2.71
N ILE A 37 -0.02 8.46 -3.75
CA ILE A 37 1.14 8.06 -4.54
C ILE A 37 2.19 9.14 -4.34
N VAL A 38 3.40 8.74 -3.95
CA VAL A 38 4.48 9.68 -3.66
C VAL A 38 5.68 9.37 -4.53
N PRO A 39 6.49 10.38 -4.88
CA PRO A 39 7.77 10.11 -5.52
C PRO A 39 8.64 9.22 -4.64
N SER A 40 9.36 8.28 -5.24
CA SER A 40 10.15 7.32 -4.46
C SER A 40 11.20 7.99 -3.59
N ARG A 41 11.74 9.13 -4.03
CA ARG A 41 12.71 9.88 -3.23
C ARG A 41 12.11 10.48 -1.96
N GLU A 42 10.79 10.56 -1.87
CA GLU A 42 10.08 11.12 -0.73
C GLU A 42 9.46 10.05 0.16
N ILE A 43 9.75 8.78 -0.11
CA ILE A 43 9.06 7.69 0.61
C ILE A 43 9.35 7.70 2.11
N ALA A 44 10.57 8.00 2.51
CA ALA A 44 10.93 8.01 3.92
C ALA A 44 10.19 9.13 4.67
N GLU A 45 10.12 10.32 4.06
CA GLU A 45 9.40 11.43 4.65
C GLU A 45 7.90 11.15 4.73
N ALA A 46 7.32 10.60 3.65
CA ALA A 46 5.92 10.26 3.63
C ALA A 46 5.59 9.19 4.67
N ALA A 47 6.43 8.16 4.78
CA ALA A 47 6.22 7.10 5.76
C ALA A 47 6.29 7.64 7.18
N SER A 48 7.28 8.48 7.47
CA SER A 48 7.42 9.07 8.80
C SER A 48 6.19 9.89 9.16
N ARG A 49 5.72 10.71 8.23
CA ARG A 49 4.54 11.53 8.42
C ARG A 49 3.29 10.69 8.72
N LEU A 50 3.11 9.62 7.96
CA LEU A 50 1.93 8.76 8.11
C LEU A 50 2.00 7.91 9.38
N VAL A 51 3.19 7.41 9.74
CA VAL A 51 3.35 6.67 10.98
C VAL A 51 2.95 7.53 12.17
N ASP A 52 3.40 8.78 12.18
CA ASP A 52 3.08 9.69 13.28
C ASP A 52 1.60 10.10 13.26
N ALA A 53 1.06 10.42 12.09
CA ALA A 53 -0.30 10.94 11.99
C ALA A 53 -1.36 9.89 12.37
N TYR A 54 -1.12 8.63 12.00
CA TYR A 54 -2.11 7.56 12.19
C TYR A 54 -1.73 6.57 13.28
N HIS A 55 -0.62 6.78 13.95
CA HIS A 55 -0.12 5.87 15.00
C HIS A 55 0.05 4.44 14.45
N VAL A 56 0.69 4.34 13.29
CA VAL A 56 0.91 3.07 12.62
C VAL A 56 1.78 2.17 13.47
N THR A 57 1.40 0.91 13.60
CA THR A 57 2.13 -0.07 14.41
C THR A 57 2.74 -1.19 13.60
N GLN A 58 2.38 -1.32 12.32
CA GLN A 58 2.90 -2.37 11.45
C GLN A 58 3.22 -1.79 10.08
N LEU A 59 4.30 -2.27 9.49
CA LEU A 59 4.77 -1.82 8.18
C LEU A 59 4.78 -3.02 7.23
N VAL A 60 4.14 -2.87 6.09
CA VAL A 60 4.05 -3.90 5.04
C VAL A 60 4.64 -3.33 3.76
N VAL A 61 5.52 -4.09 3.12
CA VAL A 61 6.16 -3.66 1.88
C VAL A 61 6.04 -4.79 0.86
N GLY A 62 5.62 -4.45 -0.36
CA GLY A 62 5.58 -5.41 -1.45
C GLY A 62 6.99 -5.87 -1.82
N ASP A 63 7.12 -7.10 -2.27
CA ASP A 63 8.43 -7.76 -2.42
C ASP A 63 9.07 -7.58 -3.80
N ARG A 64 8.66 -6.56 -4.57
CA ARG A 64 9.27 -6.27 -5.87
C ARG A 64 10.69 -5.74 -5.75
N THR A 65 11.33 -5.59 -6.90
CA THR A 65 12.75 -5.21 -7.00
C THR A 65 13.10 -3.95 -6.22
N ALA A 66 12.24 -2.94 -6.24
CA ALA A 66 12.50 -1.69 -5.54
C ALA A 66 12.33 -1.77 -4.02
N ALA A 67 11.89 -2.91 -3.49
CA ALA A 67 11.65 -3.06 -2.06
C ALA A 67 12.90 -2.82 -1.22
N LYS A 68 14.06 -3.27 -1.70
CA LYS A 68 15.32 -3.10 -0.97
C LYS A 68 15.66 -1.63 -0.78
N ASP A 69 15.49 -0.83 -1.82
CA ASP A 69 15.78 0.60 -1.76
C ASP A 69 14.82 1.32 -0.82
N VAL A 70 13.55 0.94 -0.87
CA VAL A 70 12.55 1.49 0.04
C VAL A 70 12.90 1.15 1.48
N CYS A 71 13.21 -0.11 1.77
CA CYS A 71 13.56 -0.53 3.12
C CYS A 71 14.81 0.20 3.63
N ARG A 72 15.81 0.41 2.77
CA ARG A 72 17.00 1.18 3.15
C ARG A 72 16.65 2.62 3.50
N ALA A 73 15.79 3.25 2.70
CA ALA A 73 15.38 4.62 2.95
C ALA A 73 14.63 4.75 4.28
N LEU A 74 13.75 3.79 4.57
CA LEU A 74 13.01 3.79 5.82
C LEU A 74 13.95 3.58 7.02
N ALA A 75 14.90 2.68 6.91
CA ALA A 75 15.87 2.44 7.96
C ALA A 75 16.76 3.67 8.19
N ALA A 76 17.19 4.32 7.12
CA ALA A 76 18.01 5.53 7.23
C ALA A 76 17.24 6.67 7.91
N ALA A 77 15.92 6.70 7.76
CA ALA A 77 15.07 7.69 8.42
C ALA A 77 14.72 7.28 9.86
N GLN A 78 15.28 6.18 10.33
CA GLN A 78 15.08 5.70 11.70
C GLN A 78 13.62 5.35 12.03
N ILE A 79 12.89 4.90 11.03
CA ILE A 79 11.56 4.37 11.25
C ILE A 79 11.71 3.02 11.93
N ARG A 80 11.16 2.88 13.12
CA ARG A 80 11.40 1.74 14.02
C ARG A 80 10.58 0.50 13.72
N LEU A 81 9.71 0.56 12.73
CA LEU A 81 8.89 -0.59 12.37
C LEU A 81 9.66 -1.53 11.46
N VAL A 82 9.57 -2.82 11.75
CA VAL A 82 10.21 -3.85 10.92
C VAL A 82 9.34 -4.11 9.70
N PRO A 83 9.87 -3.93 8.47
CA PRO A 83 9.06 -4.19 7.28
C PRO A 83 8.68 -5.67 7.18
N ARG A 84 7.40 -5.93 6.96
CA ARG A 84 6.89 -7.27 6.65
C ARG A 84 6.74 -7.34 5.14
N MET A 85 7.42 -8.29 4.52
CA MET A 85 7.37 -8.42 3.07
C MET A 85 6.13 -9.21 2.67
N VAL A 86 5.44 -8.74 1.65
CA VAL A 86 4.23 -9.38 1.13
C VAL A 86 4.40 -9.62 -0.36
N ASP A 87 4.06 -10.83 -0.81
CA ASP A 87 4.10 -11.20 -2.21
C ASP A 87 3.13 -10.33 -3.01
N GLU A 88 3.65 -9.67 -4.04
CA GLU A 88 2.86 -8.83 -4.92
C GLU A 88 2.23 -9.56 -6.10
N HIS A 89 2.36 -10.89 -6.15
CA HIS A 89 1.82 -11.67 -7.26
C HIS A 89 0.34 -11.32 -7.50
N ARG A 90 0.03 -10.89 -8.73
CA ARG A 90 -1.31 -10.47 -9.15
C ARG A 90 -1.90 -9.23 -8.46
N SER A 91 -1.13 -8.57 -7.59
CA SER A 91 -1.65 -7.38 -6.92
C SER A 91 -2.00 -6.26 -7.89
N SER A 92 -1.17 -6.06 -8.93
CA SER A 92 -1.45 -5.03 -9.93
C SER A 92 -2.70 -5.33 -10.73
N GLU A 93 -2.93 -6.60 -11.08
CA GLU A 93 -4.13 -7.00 -11.79
C GLU A 93 -5.38 -6.78 -10.94
N GLN A 94 -5.32 -7.20 -9.68
CA GLN A 94 -6.42 -7.01 -8.75
C GLN A 94 -6.72 -5.53 -8.52
N ALA A 95 -5.67 -4.72 -8.38
CA ALA A 95 -5.83 -3.29 -8.21
C ALA A 95 -6.45 -2.63 -9.44
N ARG A 96 -6.09 -3.08 -10.64
CA ARG A 96 -6.71 -2.59 -11.87
C ARG A 96 -8.21 -2.88 -11.90
N ARG A 97 -8.59 -4.09 -11.54
CA ARG A 97 -10.01 -4.46 -11.46
C ARG A 97 -10.75 -3.58 -10.46
N ARG A 98 -10.14 -3.37 -9.28
CA ARG A 98 -10.72 -2.53 -8.26
C ARG A 98 -10.84 -1.08 -8.73
N PHE A 99 -9.81 -0.59 -9.44
CA PHE A 99 -9.86 0.77 -10.02
C PHE A 99 -11.10 0.94 -10.90
N PHE A 100 -11.39 -0.02 -11.78
CA PHE A 100 -12.54 0.08 -12.67
C PHE A 100 -13.87 -0.22 -12.00
N GLN A 101 -13.86 -0.87 -10.84
CA GLN A 101 -15.07 -0.96 -10.02
C GLN A 101 -15.41 0.38 -9.38
N GLU A 102 -14.40 1.11 -8.93
CA GLU A 102 -14.57 2.44 -8.34
C GLU A 102 -14.75 3.52 -9.39
N ASN A 103 -14.22 3.32 -10.59
CA ASN A 103 -14.24 4.26 -11.70
C ASN A 103 -14.70 3.53 -12.97
N PRO A 104 -16.01 3.21 -13.09
CA PRO A 104 -16.48 2.43 -14.23
C PRO A 104 -16.16 3.13 -15.56
N PRO A 105 -15.75 2.37 -16.59
CA PRO A 105 -15.51 2.95 -17.90
C PRO A 105 -16.79 3.52 -18.48
N ARG A 106 -16.65 4.53 -19.32
CA ARG A 106 -17.78 5.24 -19.93
C ARG A 106 -17.78 5.03 -21.45
N GLY A 107 -18.96 5.18 -22.05
CA GLY A 107 -19.12 5.07 -23.48
C GLY A 107 -18.81 3.66 -23.99
N TRP A 108 -18.15 3.59 -25.15
CA TRP A 108 -17.84 2.32 -25.78
C TRP A 108 -16.83 1.49 -24.96
N ARG A 109 -16.05 2.14 -24.11
CA ARG A 109 -15.05 1.44 -23.30
C ARG A 109 -15.69 0.47 -22.31
N ARG A 110 -16.93 0.70 -21.92
CA ARG A 110 -17.65 -0.21 -21.00
C ARG A 110 -17.90 -1.59 -21.63
N LEU A 111 -17.80 -1.68 -22.94
CA LEU A 111 -17.97 -2.94 -23.67
C LEU A 111 -16.69 -3.78 -23.73
N LEU A 112 -15.57 -3.23 -23.29
CA LEU A 112 -14.29 -3.91 -23.32
C LEU A 112 -14.02 -4.68 -22.03
N PRO A 113 -13.34 -5.84 -22.12
CA PRO A 113 -12.87 -6.53 -20.89
C PRO A 113 -11.93 -5.62 -20.12
N VAL A 114 -11.93 -5.76 -18.79
CA VAL A 114 -11.05 -4.97 -17.92
C VAL A 114 -9.58 -5.13 -18.33
N THR A 115 -9.21 -6.32 -18.83
CA THR A 115 -7.83 -6.60 -19.26
C THR A 115 -7.37 -5.73 -20.41
N LEU A 116 -8.30 -5.18 -21.20
CA LEU A 116 -8.00 -4.31 -22.33
C LEU A 116 -8.11 -2.82 -21.98
N LEU A 117 -8.56 -2.51 -20.77
CA LEU A 117 -8.71 -1.13 -20.32
C LEU A 117 -7.43 -0.65 -19.65
N THR A 118 -7.08 0.61 -19.90
CA THR A 118 -5.95 1.25 -19.23
C THR A 118 -6.50 2.31 -18.28
N PRO A 119 -6.12 2.32 -17.01
CA PRO A 119 -6.53 3.38 -16.10
C PRO A 119 -6.04 4.74 -16.59
N ASP A 120 -6.87 5.76 -16.44
CA ASP A 120 -6.54 7.12 -16.85
C ASP A 120 -5.64 7.84 -15.84
N ARG A 121 -5.33 7.22 -14.72
CA ARG A 121 -4.44 7.75 -13.71
C ARG A 121 -3.74 6.61 -12.98
N PRO A 122 -2.61 6.89 -12.30
CA PRO A 122 -1.91 5.86 -11.53
C PRO A 122 -2.81 5.25 -10.44
N TYR A 123 -2.57 3.99 -10.14
CA TYR A 123 -3.33 3.27 -9.11
C TYR A 123 -2.41 2.50 -8.15
N ASP A 124 -1.17 2.97 -8.00
CA ASP A 124 -0.20 2.32 -7.11
C ASP A 124 -0.66 2.35 -5.64
N ASP A 125 -1.44 3.36 -5.28
CA ASP A 125 -2.04 3.44 -3.94
C ASP A 125 -3.06 2.31 -3.73
N LEU A 126 -3.78 1.90 -4.75
CA LEU A 126 -4.68 0.75 -4.65
C LEU A 126 -3.90 -0.54 -4.50
N VAL A 127 -2.74 -0.66 -5.15
CA VAL A 127 -1.86 -1.82 -4.94
C VAL A 127 -1.44 -1.88 -3.48
N ALA A 128 -1.10 -0.74 -2.88
CA ALA A 128 -0.74 -0.70 -1.46
C ALA A 128 -1.90 -1.16 -0.57
N VAL A 129 -3.13 -0.74 -0.88
CA VAL A 129 -4.31 -1.21 -0.15
C VAL A 129 -4.44 -2.73 -0.25
N MET A 130 -4.24 -3.28 -1.45
CA MET A 130 -4.33 -4.73 -1.67
C MET A 130 -3.26 -5.47 -0.88
N LEU A 131 -2.06 -4.91 -0.77
CA LEU A 131 -1.00 -5.52 0.03
C LEU A 131 -1.38 -5.56 1.52
N ALA A 132 -1.96 -4.50 2.04
CA ALA A 132 -2.42 -4.48 3.43
C ALA A 132 -3.51 -5.52 3.67
N GLU A 133 -4.47 -5.61 2.76
CA GLU A 133 -5.54 -6.59 2.87
C GLU A 133 -5.02 -8.01 2.82
N ARG A 134 -4.06 -8.27 1.93
CA ARG A 134 -3.42 -9.58 1.83
C ARG A 134 -2.68 -9.96 3.10
N TYR A 135 -1.96 -9.00 3.67
CA TYR A 135 -1.25 -9.21 4.93
C TYR A 135 -2.22 -9.54 6.06
N LEU A 136 -3.30 -8.78 6.19
CA LEU A 136 -4.29 -9.03 7.23
C LEU A 136 -4.96 -10.40 7.05
N ALA A 137 -5.26 -10.78 5.82
CA ALA A 137 -5.86 -12.09 5.54
C ALA A 137 -4.91 -13.23 5.95
N SER A 138 -3.61 -13.05 5.79
CA SER A 138 -2.63 -14.07 6.12
C SER A 138 -2.46 -14.29 7.63
N LYS A 139 -2.95 -13.36 8.46
CA LYS A 139 -2.83 -13.45 9.91
C LYS A 139 -4.01 -14.16 10.57
N THR A 140 -5.04 -14.47 9.82
CA THR A 140 -6.24 -15.15 10.37
C THR A 140 -6.23 -16.65 10.16
#